data_97d023f3f42abed4bd9ceb1a9bb5329d
#
_entry.id   97d023f3f42abed4bd9ceb1a9bb5329d
#
_cell.length_a   1.000
_cell.length_b   1.000
_cell.length_c   1.000
_cell.angle_alpha   90.00
_cell.angle_beta   90.00
_cell.angle_gamma   90.00
#
_symmetry.space_group_name_H-M   'P 1'
#
loop_
_entity.id
_entity.type
_entity.pdbx_description
1 polymer ?
#
loop_
_entity_poly.entity_id
_entity_poly.type
_entity_poly.pdbx_seq_one_letter_code
_entity_poly.pdbx_strand_id
1 'polypeptide(L)'
;MENFLAIMNERFYPFLGKRENTFRMIFEYLDSLKKDKYLIVETGTTRYINNIQGDGASTVMFDIYCNTDKNGLVYTVDIDPLACYNVRPQVSSKTIVCLNDSVKFLASFPNPEDIDVLYLDSFDVDWDNTHPSSLHHLKELTAVYAKLKPGCLIVVDDNHNGLGKGRYVVDFLSNATDRLYFDEYQIAYIKS
;
A
#
# COMPACT_ATOMS: atom_id res chain seq x y z
N MET A 1 2.01 -3.87 26.20
CA MET A 1 1.87 -4.08 24.74
C MET A 1 3.20 -3.72 24.11
N GLU A 2 3.69 -4.54 23.19
CA GLU A 2 4.87 -4.18 22.40
C GLU A 2 4.56 -2.93 21.58
N ASN A 3 5.50 -1.99 21.56
CA ASN A 3 5.41 -0.78 20.76
C ASN A 3 5.58 -1.16 19.28
N PHE A 4 4.80 -0.56 18.37
CA PHE A 4 4.91 -0.76 16.92
C PHE A 4 6.34 -0.72 16.41
N LEU A 5 7.11 0.32 16.78
CA LEU A 5 8.51 0.48 16.35
C LEU A 5 9.42 -0.66 16.82
N ALA A 6 9.20 -1.21 18.00
CA ALA A 6 9.97 -2.36 18.50
C ALA A 6 9.73 -3.58 17.61
N ILE A 7 8.47 -3.89 17.30
CA ILE A 7 8.10 -4.99 16.41
C ILE A 7 8.71 -4.79 15.02
N MET A 8 8.61 -3.59 14.48
CA MET A 8 9.15 -3.29 13.14
C MET A 8 10.66 -3.44 13.08
N ASN A 9 11.38 -2.94 14.07
CA ASN A 9 12.85 -3.03 14.13
C ASN A 9 13.35 -4.47 14.31
N GLU A 10 12.60 -5.31 15.01
CA GLU A 10 13.00 -6.69 15.27
C GLU A 10 12.59 -7.63 14.12
N ARG A 11 11.37 -7.48 13.57
CA ARG A 11 10.77 -8.51 12.74
C ARG A 11 10.67 -8.17 11.27
N PHE A 12 10.68 -6.87 10.87
CA PHE A 12 10.42 -6.48 9.49
C PHE A 12 11.55 -5.68 8.86
N TYR A 13 11.92 -4.53 9.40
CA TYR A 13 12.89 -3.63 8.79
C TYR A 13 14.21 -4.31 8.36
N PRO A 14 14.85 -5.18 9.15
CA PRO A 14 16.08 -5.84 8.74
C PRO A 14 15.94 -6.75 7.52
N PHE A 15 14.71 -7.12 7.16
CA PHE A 15 14.41 -8.08 6.10
C PHE A 15 13.74 -7.46 4.87
N LEU A 16 13.34 -6.20 4.90
CA LEU A 16 12.65 -5.51 3.81
C LEU A 16 13.55 -5.12 2.64
N GLY A 17 14.87 -5.15 2.82
CA GLY A 17 15.82 -4.79 1.77
C GLY A 17 15.57 -3.37 1.23
N LYS A 18 15.29 -3.25 -0.06
CA LYS A 18 15.08 -1.94 -0.71
C LYS A 18 13.84 -1.18 -0.23
N ARG A 19 12.90 -1.86 0.43
CA ARG A 19 11.65 -1.25 0.93
C ARG A 19 11.77 -0.69 2.34
N GLU A 20 12.87 -0.95 3.06
CA GLU A 20 13.00 -0.56 4.47
C GLU A 20 12.79 0.94 4.68
N ASN A 21 13.53 1.77 3.95
CA ASN A 21 13.48 3.22 4.11
C ASN A 21 12.09 3.78 3.78
N THR A 22 11.49 3.34 2.70
CA THR A 22 10.20 3.83 2.24
C THR A 22 9.06 3.41 3.17
N PHE A 23 9.08 2.21 3.76
CA PHE A 23 8.11 1.85 4.81
C PHE A 23 8.28 2.69 6.07
N ARG A 24 9.51 3.04 6.48
CA ARG A 24 9.73 3.99 7.58
C ARG A 24 9.05 5.33 7.27
N MET A 25 9.25 5.86 6.07
CA MET A 25 8.64 7.11 5.64
C MET A 25 7.11 7.05 5.58
N ILE A 26 6.51 5.93 5.14
CA ILE A 26 5.06 5.73 5.15
C ILE A 26 4.51 5.81 6.58
N PHE A 27 5.11 5.12 7.55
CA PHE A 27 4.65 5.15 8.93
C PHE A 27 4.91 6.49 9.62
N GLU A 28 6.03 7.16 9.34
CA GLU A 28 6.30 8.53 9.78
C GLU A 28 5.26 9.52 9.22
N TYR A 29 4.87 9.34 7.95
CA TYR A 29 3.79 10.13 7.37
C TYR A 29 2.48 9.93 8.10
N LEU A 30 2.07 8.68 8.32
CA LEU A 30 0.86 8.36 9.08
C LEU A 30 0.89 9.00 10.47
N ASP A 31 2.01 8.90 11.19
CA ASP A 31 2.18 9.51 12.51
C ASP A 31 2.08 11.04 12.46
N SER A 32 2.55 11.66 11.39
CA SER A 32 2.49 13.12 11.20
C SER A 32 1.06 13.65 11.06
N LEU A 33 0.12 12.82 10.62
CA LEU A 33 -1.30 13.20 10.46
C LEU A 33 -2.01 13.42 11.79
N LYS A 34 -1.49 12.86 12.90
CA LYS A 34 -2.04 13.01 14.28
C LYS A 34 -3.54 12.75 14.37
N LYS A 35 -4.02 11.69 13.74
CA LYS A 35 -5.43 11.32 13.69
C LYS A 35 -5.80 10.33 14.79
N ASP A 36 -7.07 10.34 15.19
CA ASP A 36 -7.64 9.35 16.11
C ASP A 36 -7.93 8.01 15.41
N LYS A 37 -8.16 8.05 14.11
CA LYS A 37 -8.44 6.86 13.28
C LYS A 37 -7.72 6.96 11.94
N TYR A 38 -7.20 5.83 11.50
CA TYR A 38 -6.49 5.69 10.22
C TYR A 38 -7.22 4.72 9.31
N LEU A 39 -7.22 4.99 8.01
CA LEU A 39 -7.74 4.10 6.99
C LEU A 39 -6.67 3.86 5.93
N ILE A 40 -6.24 2.60 5.82
CA ILE A 40 -5.27 2.15 4.83
C ILE A 40 -5.99 1.21 3.86
N VAL A 41 -5.82 1.46 2.56
CA VAL A 41 -6.34 0.58 1.50
C VAL A 41 -5.17 0.09 0.67
N GLU A 42 -5.06 -1.22 0.54
CA GLU A 42 -4.01 -1.91 -0.19
C GLU A 42 -4.61 -2.76 -1.31
N THR A 43 -4.02 -2.70 -2.50
CA THR A 43 -4.27 -3.64 -3.59
C THR A 43 -3.11 -4.62 -3.72
N GLY A 44 -3.41 -5.91 -3.86
CA GLY A 44 -2.48 -6.99 -3.56
C GLY A 44 -2.40 -7.26 -2.06
N THR A 45 -2.26 -8.50 -1.66
CA THR A 45 -2.10 -8.87 -0.24
C THR A 45 -0.82 -9.68 -0.04
N THR A 46 -0.29 -9.68 1.17
CA THR A 46 0.85 -10.53 1.53
C THR A 46 0.55 -12.00 1.22
N ARG A 47 1.31 -12.60 0.32
CA ARG A 47 1.15 -14.01 -0.11
C ARG A 47 1.88 -14.97 0.80
N TYR A 48 3.11 -14.64 1.16
CA TYR A 48 4.01 -15.49 1.93
C TYR A 48 4.72 -14.71 3.03
N ILE A 49 4.26 -14.82 4.27
CA ILE A 49 4.80 -14.06 5.42
C ILE A 49 6.30 -14.31 5.66
N ASN A 50 6.81 -15.47 5.29
CA ASN A 50 8.22 -15.82 5.47
C ASN A 50 9.12 -15.29 4.33
N ASN A 51 8.56 -14.61 3.34
CA ASN A 51 9.28 -14.02 2.22
C ASN A 51 9.24 -12.48 2.29
N ILE A 52 9.62 -11.90 3.43
CA ILE A 52 9.52 -10.45 3.67
C ILE A 52 10.28 -9.65 2.60
N GLN A 53 11.47 -10.08 2.21
CA GLN A 53 12.27 -9.38 1.21
C GLN A 53 11.63 -9.39 -0.18
N GLY A 54 11.04 -10.52 -0.59
CA GLY A 54 10.41 -10.65 -1.91
C GLY A 54 8.99 -10.12 -1.95
N ASP A 55 8.18 -10.50 -0.95
CA ASP A 55 6.73 -10.26 -0.91
C ASP A 55 6.33 -9.00 -0.11
N GLY A 56 7.27 -8.40 0.63
CA GLY A 56 7.11 -7.13 1.33
C GLY A 56 6.38 -7.19 2.65
N ALA A 57 5.49 -8.13 2.87
CA ALA A 57 4.65 -8.29 4.07
C ALA A 57 3.86 -7.02 4.48
N SER A 58 3.53 -6.15 3.51
CA SER A 58 2.87 -4.86 3.71
C SER A 58 1.57 -4.96 4.49
N THR A 59 0.69 -5.89 4.12
CA THR A 59 -0.59 -6.15 4.82
C THR A 59 -0.41 -6.36 6.31
N VAL A 60 0.58 -7.18 6.69
CA VAL A 60 0.84 -7.51 8.09
C VAL A 60 1.42 -6.32 8.85
N MET A 61 2.31 -5.54 8.22
CA MET A 61 2.85 -4.33 8.83
C MET A 61 1.78 -3.26 9.05
N PHE A 62 0.87 -3.07 8.09
CA PHE A 62 -0.27 -2.17 8.23
C PHE A 62 -1.23 -2.63 9.32
N ASP A 63 -1.49 -3.94 9.40
CA ASP A 63 -2.31 -4.50 10.49
C ASP A 63 -1.69 -4.22 11.87
N ILE A 64 -0.39 -4.48 12.04
CA ILE A 64 0.32 -4.23 13.29
C ILE A 64 0.24 -2.74 13.66
N TYR A 65 0.45 -1.83 12.68
CA TYR A 65 0.33 -0.40 12.91
C TYR A 65 -1.06 -0.02 13.44
N CYS A 66 -2.11 -0.50 12.79
CA CYS A 66 -3.50 -0.21 13.16
C CYS A 66 -3.95 -0.89 14.47
N ASN A 67 -3.30 -1.97 14.88
CA ASN A 67 -3.70 -2.79 16.03
C ASN A 67 -2.90 -2.52 17.31
N THR A 68 -1.72 -1.88 17.24
CA THR A 68 -0.87 -1.59 18.41
C THR A 68 -1.24 -0.27 19.07
N ASP A 69 -0.69 0.82 18.58
CA ASP A 69 -0.77 2.15 19.20
C ASP A 69 -1.78 3.05 18.52
N LYS A 70 -2.28 2.63 17.37
CA LYS A 70 -3.16 3.44 16.51
C LYS A 70 -4.51 2.75 16.35
N ASN A 71 -5.55 3.54 16.33
CA ASN A 71 -6.87 3.03 16.01
C ASN A 71 -7.10 3.17 14.51
N GLY A 72 -6.97 2.06 13.77
CA GLY A 72 -7.12 2.09 12.32
C GLY A 72 -7.84 0.88 11.77
N LEU A 73 -8.11 0.92 10.46
CA LEU A 73 -8.59 -0.18 9.66
C LEU A 73 -7.71 -0.32 8.42
N VAL A 74 -7.49 -1.55 8.02
CA VAL A 74 -6.82 -1.91 6.78
C VAL A 74 -7.83 -2.66 5.91
N TYR A 75 -7.97 -2.25 4.67
CA TYR A 75 -8.60 -3.08 3.63
C TYR A 75 -7.50 -3.54 2.69
N THR A 76 -7.38 -4.85 2.54
CA THR A 76 -6.50 -5.45 1.52
C THR A 76 -7.33 -6.25 0.55
N VAL A 77 -7.08 -6.10 -0.74
CA VAL A 77 -7.84 -6.76 -1.81
C VAL A 77 -6.92 -7.52 -2.74
N ASP A 78 -7.26 -8.77 -2.99
CA ASP A 78 -6.56 -9.61 -3.95
C ASP A 78 -7.55 -10.45 -4.78
N ILE A 79 -7.17 -10.76 -6.00
CA ILE A 79 -7.95 -11.64 -6.89
C ILE A 79 -7.64 -13.12 -6.64
N ASP A 80 -6.50 -13.43 -6.01
CA ASP A 80 -6.10 -14.80 -5.70
C ASP A 80 -6.71 -15.26 -4.37
N PRO A 81 -7.62 -16.27 -4.40
CA PRO A 81 -8.22 -16.80 -3.19
C PRO A 81 -7.19 -17.46 -2.24
N LEU A 82 -6.06 -17.96 -2.77
CA LEU A 82 -5.01 -18.56 -1.95
C LEU A 82 -4.24 -17.49 -1.17
N ALA A 83 -3.91 -16.36 -1.79
CA ALA A 83 -3.30 -15.21 -1.11
C ALA A 83 -4.21 -14.71 0.02
N CYS A 84 -5.50 -14.49 -0.27
CA CYS A 84 -6.49 -14.12 0.74
C CYS A 84 -6.62 -15.15 1.88
N TYR A 85 -6.55 -16.43 1.58
CA TYR A 85 -6.60 -17.49 2.58
C TYR A 85 -5.35 -17.49 3.48
N ASN A 86 -4.17 -17.31 2.89
CA ASN A 86 -2.88 -17.37 3.58
C ASN A 86 -2.68 -16.17 4.53
N VAL A 87 -3.15 -14.98 4.15
CA VAL A 87 -2.95 -13.77 4.97
C VAL A 87 -3.90 -13.69 6.17
N ARG A 88 -5.11 -14.23 6.07
CA ARG A 88 -6.13 -14.15 7.14
C ARG A 88 -5.65 -14.56 8.54
N PRO A 89 -4.93 -15.68 8.73
CA PRO A 89 -4.42 -16.05 10.06
C PRO A 89 -3.25 -15.17 10.55
N GLN A 90 -2.71 -14.29 9.69
CA GLN A 90 -1.55 -13.45 9.98
C GLN A 90 -1.96 -12.05 10.47
N VAL A 91 -3.22 -11.69 10.32
CA VAL A 91 -3.75 -10.36 10.62
C VAL A 91 -4.82 -10.39 11.71
N SER A 92 -5.01 -9.27 12.37
CA SER A 92 -6.02 -9.09 13.40
C SER A 92 -7.40 -8.73 12.82
N SER A 93 -8.36 -8.44 13.69
CA SER A 93 -9.66 -7.89 13.29
C SER A 93 -9.60 -6.46 12.74
N LYS A 94 -8.41 -5.84 12.71
CA LYS A 94 -8.18 -4.52 12.12
C LYS A 94 -8.02 -4.59 10.60
N THR A 95 -7.78 -5.78 10.05
CA THR A 95 -7.63 -5.99 8.60
C THR A 95 -8.80 -6.76 8.01
N ILE A 96 -9.41 -6.16 7.01
CA ILE A 96 -10.50 -6.75 6.21
C ILE A 96 -9.91 -7.26 4.90
N VAL A 97 -9.84 -8.57 4.76
CA VAL A 97 -9.31 -9.24 3.56
C VAL A 97 -10.44 -9.47 2.56
N CYS A 98 -10.34 -8.84 1.40
CA CYS A 98 -11.34 -8.86 0.34
C CYS A 98 -10.86 -9.70 -0.85
N LEU A 99 -11.63 -10.71 -1.23
CA LEU A 99 -11.42 -11.43 -2.49
C LEU A 99 -12.20 -10.73 -3.60
N ASN A 100 -11.51 -9.93 -4.41
CA ASN A 100 -12.13 -9.16 -5.49
C ASN A 100 -11.09 -8.71 -6.53
N ASP A 101 -11.55 -8.27 -7.69
CA ASP A 101 -10.77 -7.47 -8.62
C ASP A 101 -10.50 -6.08 -8.02
N SER A 102 -9.25 -5.67 -7.95
CA SER A 102 -8.82 -4.45 -7.26
C SER A 102 -9.40 -3.17 -7.86
N VAL A 103 -9.52 -3.10 -9.20
CA VAL A 103 -10.11 -1.94 -9.90
C VAL A 103 -11.60 -1.81 -9.55
N LYS A 104 -12.34 -2.93 -9.56
CA LYS A 104 -13.76 -2.93 -9.19
C LYS A 104 -13.97 -2.59 -7.72
N PHE A 105 -13.10 -3.13 -6.86
CA PHE A 105 -13.11 -2.85 -5.44
C PHE A 105 -12.94 -1.36 -5.17
N LEU A 106 -11.91 -0.73 -5.73
CA LEU A 106 -11.63 0.70 -5.57
C LEU A 106 -12.74 1.58 -6.17
N ALA A 107 -13.29 1.23 -7.33
CA ALA A 107 -14.39 1.97 -7.95
C ALA A 107 -15.64 2.02 -7.05
N SER A 108 -15.88 0.96 -6.28
CA SER A 108 -17.05 0.80 -5.38
C SER A 108 -16.72 0.99 -3.89
N PHE A 109 -15.51 1.41 -3.55
CA PHE A 109 -15.12 1.62 -2.15
C PHE A 109 -16.02 2.67 -1.48
N PRO A 110 -16.58 2.39 -0.30
CA PRO A 110 -17.70 3.19 0.23
C PRO A 110 -17.33 4.60 0.66
N ASN A 111 -16.12 4.81 1.24
CA ASN A 111 -15.69 6.10 1.78
C ASN A 111 -14.26 6.41 1.35
N PRO A 112 -14.01 6.60 0.05
CA PRO A 112 -12.64 6.81 -0.45
C PRO A 112 -12.01 8.12 0.04
N GLU A 113 -12.82 9.10 0.44
CA GLU A 113 -12.38 10.36 1.06
C GLU A 113 -11.76 10.16 2.45
N ASP A 114 -11.97 9.02 3.10
CA ASP A 114 -11.37 8.73 4.40
C ASP A 114 -9.99 8.07 4.30
N ILE A 115 -9.59 7.62 3.10
CA ILE A 115 -8.31 6.92 2.88
C ILE A 115 -7.14 7.84 3.21
N ASP A 116 -6.26 7.39 4.10
CA ASP A 116 -5.02 8.07 4.47
C ASP A 116 -3.83 7.56 3.64
N VAL A 117 -3.80 6.24 3.38
CA VAL A 117 -2.82 5.61 2.50
C VAL A 117 -3.54 4.71 1.51
N LEU A 118 -3.28 4.92 0.23
CA LEU A 118 -3.60 4.02 -0.87
C LEU A 118 -2.30 3.36 -1.35
N TYR A 119 -2.14 2.07 -1.06
CA TYR A 119 -0.96 1.29 -1.41
C TYR A 119 -1.28 0.34 -2.57
N LEU A 120 -0.61 0.55 -3.71
CA LEU A 120 -0.86 -0.15 -4.97
C LEU A 120 0.23 -1.18 -5.24
N ASP A 121 -0.11 -2.47 -5.14
CA ASP A 121 0.83 -3.59 -5.28
C ASP A 121 0.20 -4.89 -5.85
N SER A 122 -0.90 -4.81 -6.61
CA SER A 122 -1.73 -5.97 -6.94
C SER A 122 -1.18 -6.85 -8.07
N PHE A 123 -0.68 -6.28 -9.13
CA PHE A 123 -0.29 -6.98 -10.35
C PHE A 123 1.23 -7.08 -10.43
N ASP A 124 1.76 -8.31 -10.46
CA ASP A 124 3.21 -8.54 -10.52
C ASP A 124 3.85 -7.87 -11.74
N VAL A 125 5.03 -7.30 -11.53
CA VAL A 125 5.80 -6.66 -12.60
C VAL A 125 6.62 -7.70 -13.36
N ASP A 126 6.49 -7.70 -14.68
CA ASP A 126 7.45 -8.31 -15.59
C ASP A 126 8.44 -7.23 -16.01
N TRP A 127 9.70 -7.37 -15.60
CA TRP A 127 10.73 -6.36 -15.85
C TRP A 127 11.14 -6.25 -17.32
N ASP A 128 10.87 -7.27 -18.15
CA ASP A 128 11.07 -7.22 -19.59
C ASP A 128 9.92 -6.50 -20.29
N ASN A 129 8.73 -6.49 -19.68
CA ASN A 129 7.54 -5.80 -20.20
C ASN A 129 6.67 -5.25 -19.07
N THR A 130 7.01 -4.09 -18.55
CA THR A 130 6.30 -3.47 -17.41
C THR A 130 4.93 -2.91 -17.78
N HIS A 131 4.58 -2.80 -19.08
CA HIS A 131 3.36 -2.15 -19.55
C HIS A 131 2.06 -2.73 -18.96
N PRO A 132 1.82 -4.05 -18.90
CA PRO A 132 0.56 -4.58 -18.36
C PRO A 132 0.36 -4.21 -16.89
N SER A 133 1.40 -4.36 -16.08
CA SER A 133 1.38 -4.03 -14.66
C SER A 133 1.19 -2.52 -14.44
N SER A 134 1.96 -1.68 -15.12
CA SER A 134 1.85 -0.22 -15.03
C SER A 134 0.46 0.29 -15.42
N LEU A 135 -0.13 -0.28 -16.48
CA LEU A 135 -1.49 0.07 -16.90
C LEU A 135 -2.54 -0.36 -15.89
N HIS A 136 -2.33 -1.52 -15.24
CA HIS A 136 -3.25 -2.00 -14.21
C HIS A 136 -3.27 -1.05 -13.00
N HIS A 137 -2.10 -0.63 -12.50
CA HIS A 137 -1.99 0.30 -11.37
C HIS A 137 -2.54 1.70 -11.71
N LEU A 138 -2.41 2.15 -12.96
CA LEU A 138 -3.10 3.37 -13.40
C LEU A 138 -4.63 3.20 -13.38
N LYS A 139 -5.17 2.05 -13.78
CA LYS A 139 -6.61 1.77 -13.69
C LYS A 139 -7.10 1.75 -12.25
N GLU A 140 -6.34 1.15 -11.34
CA GLU A 140 -6.63 1.17 -9.90
C GLU A 140 -6.70 2.60 -9.37
N LEU A 141 -5.66 3.39 -9.62
CA LEU A 141 -5.64 4.78 -9.20
C LEU A 141 -6.81 5.58 -9.75
N THR A 142 -7.04 5.52 -11.06
CA THR A 142 -8.09 6.32 -11.71
C THR A 142 -9.50 5.93 -11.28
N ALA A 143 -9.72 4.67 -10.84
CA ALA A 143 -11.00 4.22 -10.30
C ALA A 143 -11.43 4.95 -9.03
N VAL A 144 -10.49 5.50 -8.26
CA VAL A 144 -10.76 6.10 -6.95
C VAL A 144 -10.25 7.53 -6.82
N TYR A 145 -9.29 7.96 -7.64
CA TYR A 145 -8.51 9.21 -7.49
C TYR A 145 -9.37 10.46 -7.27
N ALA A 146 -10.42 10.65 -8.07
CA ALA A 146 -11.27 11.84 -7.97
C ALA A 146 -12.01 11.97 -6.62
N LYS A 147 -12.09 10.88 -5.87
CA LYS A 147 -12.78 10.81 -4.57
C LYS A 147 -11.80 10.86 -3.38
N LEU A 148 -10.49 10.71 -3.63
CA LEU A 148 -9.48 10.81 -2.57
C LEU A 148 -9.41 12.25 -2.07
N LYS A 149 -9.24 12.42 -0.75
CA LYS A 149 -9.03 13.74 -0.14
C LYS A 149 -7.62 14.26 -0.37
N PRO A 150 -7.40 15.58 -0.30
CA PRO A 150 -6.07 16.15 -0.10
C PRO A 150 -5.39 15.54 1.13
N GLY A 151 -4.10 15.25 1.01
CA GLY A 151 -3.32 14.59 2.06
C GLY A 151 -3.41 13.05 2.07
N CYS A 152 -4.13 12.40 1.14
CA CYS A 152 -3.99 10.96 0.94
C CYS A 152 -2.60 10.65 0.39
N LEU A 153 -1.86 9.73 1.03
CA LEU A 153 -0.59 9.22 0.53
C LEU A 153 -0.86 8.09 -0.46
N ILE A 154 -0.47 8.28 -1.71
CA ILE A 154 -0.59 7.29 -2.78
C ILE A 154 0.79 6.67 -2.99
N VAL A 155 0.91 5.36 -2.75
CA VAL A 155 2.17 4.61 -2.84
C VAL A 155 2.04 3.56 -3.92
N VAL A 156 3.08 3.39 -4.75
CA VAL A 156 3.19 2.29 -5.70
C VAL A 156 4.47 1.51 -5.43
N ASP A 157 4.34 0.18 -5.28
CA ASP A 157 5.49 -0.71 -5.10
C ASP A 157 6.20 -1.02 -6.43
N ASP A 158 7.33 -1.70 -6.38
CA ASP A 158 8.12 -2.14 -7.54
C ASP A 158 8.33 -1.02 -8.59
N ASN A 159 8.73 0.17 -8.12
CA ASN A 159 9.06 1.31 -8.96
C ASN A 159 10.57 1.51 -9.04
N HIS A 160 11.24 0.92 -10.02
CA HIS A 160 12.67 1.06 -10.18
C HIS A 160 13.01 2.08 -11.29
N ASN A 161 13.60 3.22 -10.91
CA ASN A 161 14.02 4.30 -11.84
C ASN A 161 12.89 4.79 -12.77
N GLY A 162 11.68 4.94 -12.27
CA GLY A 162 10.52 5.36 -13.07
C GLY A 162 10.01 4.31 -14.05
N LEU A 163 10.53 3.09 -13.96
CA LEU A 163 10.03 1.90 -14.65
C LEU A 163 9.31 1.01 -13.63
N GLY A 164 8.57 0.02 -14.09
CA GLY A 164 7.84 -0.88 -13.21
C GLY A 164 6.38 -0.47 -13.03
N LYS A 165 5.79 -0.83 -11.88
CA LYS A 165 4.36 -0.61 -11.61
C LYS A 165 3.96 0.86 -11.66
N GLY A 166 4.85 1.76 -11.19
CA GLY A 166 4.59 3.19 -11.07
C GLY A 166 4.57 3.98 -12.37
N ARG A 167 5.09 3.48 -13.48
CA ARG A 167 5.36 4.24 -14.70
C ARG A 167 4.23 5.19 -15.12
N TYR A 168 3.02 4.70 -15.29
CA TYR A 168 1.90 5.54 -15.73
C TYR A 168 1.20 6.28 -14.59
N VAL A 169 1.31 5.77 -13.36
CA VAL A 169 0.83 6.46 -12.15
C VAL A 169 1.63 7.74 -11.93
N VAL A 170 2.95 7.68 -12.07
CA VAL A 170 3.85 8.85 -11.95
C VAL A 170 3.49 9.92 -12.97
N ASP A 171 3.32 9.53 -14.24
CA ASP A 171 2.90 10.47 -15.29
C ASP A 171 1.57 11.13 -14.95
N PHE A 172 0.60 10.36 -14.46
CA PHE A 172 -0.71 10.87 -14.06
C PHE A 172 -0.62 11.85 -12.88
N LEU A 173 0.04 11.48 -11.78
CA LEU A 173 0.11 12.27 -10.55
C LEU A 173 0.95 13.54 -10.74
N SER A 174 2.03 13.48 -11.51
CA SER A 174 2.84 14.65 -11.86
C SER A 174 2.03 15.68 -12.67
N ASN A 175 1.19 15.22 -13.59
CA ASN A 175 0.31 16.11 -14.35
C ASN A 175 -0.87 16.65 -13.50
N ALA A 176 -1.26 15.92 -12.46
CA ALA A 176 -2.30 16.35 -11.51
C ALA A 176 -1.78 17.34 -10.46
N THR A 177 -0.48 17.70 -10.50
CA THR A 177 0.20 18.59 -9.53
C THR A 177 0.26 18.03 -8.10
N ASP A 178 0.13 16.72 -7.94
CA ASP A 178 0.33 16.06 -6.65
C ASP A 178 1.82 16.14 -6.22
N ARG A 179 2.04 16.20 -4.92
CA ARG A 179 3.37 16.42 -4.38
C ARG A 179 4.13 15.11 -4.22
N LEU A 180 5.24 14.95 -4.95
CA LEU A 180 6.17 13.84 -4.75
C LEU A 180 6.65 13.82 -3.28
N TYR A 181 6.53 12.67 -2.62
CA TYR A 181 6.96 12.47 -1.25
C TYR A 181 8.27 11.71 -1.16
N PHE A 182 8.40 10.57 -1.88
CA PHE A 182 9.66 9.86 -2.10
C PHE A 182 9.65 9.14 -3.45
N ASP A 183 10.85 8.89 -4.00
CA ASP A 183 11.08 8.13 -5.23
C ASP A 183 12.30 7.22 -5.02
N GLU A 184 12.02 5.96 -4.68
CA GLU A 184 13.00 4.91 -4.45
C GLU A 184 12.50 3.60 -5.12
N TYR A 185 12.69 2.44 -4.48
CA TYR A 185 12.11 1.19 -4.96
C TYR A 185 10.57 1.19 -4.90
N GLN A 186 10.02 1.95 -3.99
CA GLN A 186 8.62 2.39 -3.98
C GLN A 186 8.59 3.88 -4.32
N ILE A 187 7.48 4.35 -4.88
CA ILE A 187 7.27 5.78 -5.14
C ILE A 187 5.98 6.23 -4.46
N ALA A 188 5.99 7.43 -3.90
CA ALA A 188 4.81 7.98 -3.26
C ALA A 188 4.56 9.45 -3.58
N TYR A 189 3.29 9.78 -3.72
CA TYR A 189 2.79 11.14 -3.87
C TYR A 189 1.76 11.46 -2.79
N ILE A 190 1.72 12.72 -2.37
CA ILE A 190 0.67 13.23 -1.51
C ILE A 190 -0.33 13.95 -2.39
N LYS A 191 -1.58 13.52 -2.33
CA LYS A 191 -2.71 14.12 -3.05
C LYS A 191 -2.87 15.61 -2.68
N SER A 192 -2.96 16.46 -3.69
CA SER A 192 -3.21 17.90 -3.56
C SER A 192 -4.68 18.23 -3.30
#